data_8303c519ce795dec1f9779492fecea86
#
_entry.id   8303c519ce795dec1f9779492fecea86
#
_cell.length_a   1.000
_cell.length_b   1.000
_cell.length_c   1.000
_cell.angle_alpha   90.00
_cell.angle_beta   90.00
_cell.angle_gamma   90.00
#
_symmetry.space_group_name_H-M   'P 1'
#
loop_
_entity.id
_entity.type
_entity.pdbx_description
1 polymer ?
#
loop_
_entity_poly.entity_id
_entity_poly.type
_entity_poly.pdbx_seq_one_letter_code
_entity_poly.pdbx_strand_id
1 'polypeptide(L)'
;MRNNEENGAEKLGQTLRGLRKDKRLTQAQLAEAIGVDESYISKIETGRLPYTPSEETIRLMAKTLEVDSLELLTLAEKVPNELQSLAGSPSAREFFELVRERSLQSNDWEDLTQLLRHRLARRTKGRR
;
A
#
# COMPACT_ATOMS: atom_id res chain seq x y z
N MET A 1 -8.19 -7.87 22.42
CA MET A 1 -8.37 -7.09 21.16
C MET A 1 -7.12 -7.21 20.32
N ARG A 2 -7.26 -7.88 19.20
CA ARG A 2 -6.19 -7.92 18.21
C ARG A 2 -6.15 -6.57 17.49
N ASN A 3 -4.99 -5.94 17.49
CA ASN A 3 -4.78 -4.65 16.85
C ASN A 3 -4.86 -4.78 15.33
N ASN A 4 -5.34 -3.75 14.65
CA ASN A 4 -5.36 -3.66 13.19
C ASN A 4 -3.97 -3.92 12.56
N GLU A 5 -2.91 -3.70 13.32
CA GLU A 5 -1.53 -3.92 12.90
C GLU A 5 -1.21 -5.39 12.65
N GLU A 6 -1.71 -6.31 13.49
CA GLU A 6 -1.53 -7.75 13.28
C GLU A 6 -2.23 -8.23 12.02
N ASN A 7 -3.43 -7.70 11.74
CA ASN A 7 -4.18 -8.02 10.54
C ASN A 7 -3.50 -7.51 9.27
N GLY A 8 -2.88 -6.35 9.34
CA GLY A 8 -2.13 -5.77 8.22
C GLY A 8 -0.89 -6.58 7.88
N ALA A 9 -0.12 -6.98 8.88
CA ALA A 9 1.08 -7.80 8.70
C ALA A 9 0.75 -9.18 8.11
N GLU A 10 -0.31 -9.83 8.60
CA GLU A 10 -0.76 -11.12 8.07
C GLU A 10 -1.22 -11.00 6.62
N LYS A 11 -2.01 -9.97 6.29
CA LYS A 11 -2.49 -9.72 4.93
C LYS A 11 -1.35 -9.41 3.96
N LEU A 12 -0.40 -8.60 4.38
CA LEU A 12 0.80 -8.30 3.59
C LEU A 12 1.57 -9.58 3.29
N GLY A 13 1.79 -10.41 4.32
CA GLY A 13 2.52 -11.68 4.19
C GLY A 13 1.84 -12.65 3.24
N GLN A 14 0.53 -12.84 3.39
CA GLN A 14 -0.27 -13.72 2.53
C GLN A 14 -0.29 -13.24 1.08
N THR A 15 -0.45 -11.94 0.88
CA THR A 15 -0.45 -11.33 -0.45
C THR A 15 0.92 -11.49 -1.11
N LEU A 16 2.00 -11.21 -0.39
CA LEU A 16 3.36 -11.37 -0.88
C LEU A 16 3.62 -12.81 -1.31
N ARG A 17 3.24 -13.78 -0.47
CA ARG A 17 3.40 -15.20 -0.77
C ARG A 17 2.65 -15.61 -2.03
N GLY A 18 1.40 -15.18 -2.17
CA GLY A 18 0.59 -15.45 -3.36
C GLY A 18 1.22 -14.90 -4.63
N LEU A 19 1.65 -13.63 -4.60
CA LEU A 19 2.31 -12.98 -5.73
C LEU A 19 3.62 -13.66 -6.11
N ARG A 20 4.41 -14.06 -5.10
CA ARG A 20 5.65 -14.78 -5.30
C ARG A 20 5.42 -16.12 -6.00
N LYS A 21 4.44 -16.88 -5.54
CA LYS A 21 4.07 -18.18 -6.11
C LYS A 21 3.55 -18.05 -7.54
N ASP A 22 2.77 -17.00 -7.82
CA ASP A 22 2.28 -16.69 -9.16
C ASP A 22 3.44 -16.47 -10.15
N LYS A 23 4.53 -15.87 -9.66
CA LYS A 23 5.77 -15.68 -10.44
C LYS A 23 6.70 -16.89 -10.41
N ARG A 24 6.32 -17.97 -9.73
CA ARG A 24 7.13 -19.19 -9.58
C ARG A 24 8.51 -18.92 -8.98
N LEU A 25 8.59 -17.98 -8.06
CA LEU A 25 9.81 -17.65 -7.33
C LEU A 25 9.82 -18.37 -5.97
N THR A 26 11.00 -18.86 -5.59
CA THR A 26 11.22 -19.30 -4.21
C THR A 26 11.45 -18.09 -3.30
N GLN A 27 11.34 -18.29 -1.98
CA GLN A 27 11.70 -17.24 -1.03
C GLN A 27 13.14 -16.77 -1.22
N ALA A 28 14.07 -17.71 -1.47
CA ALA A 28 15.47 -17.40 -1.73
C ALA A 28 15.65 -16.56 -3.00
N GLN A 29 14.93 -16.87 -4.05
CA GLN A 29 15.00 -16.11 -5.31
C GLN A 29 14.48 -14.68 -5.14
N LEU A 30 13.35 -14.51 -4.45
CA LEU A 30 12.83 -13.18 -4.17
C LEU A 30 13.81 -12.38 -3.28
N ALA A 31 14.35 -13.02 -2.25
CA ALA A 31 15.32 -12.40 -1.36
C ALA A 31 16.57 -11.92 -2.11
N GLU A 32 17.10 -12.77 -2.98
CA GLU A 32 18.27 -12.42 -3.83
C GLU A 32 17.95 -11.22 -4.74
N ALA A 33 16.78 -11.21 -5.35
CA ALA A 33 16.37 -10.14 -6.27
C ALA A 33 16.28 -8.77 -5.60
N ILE A 34 15.92 -8.72 -4.32
CA ILE A 34 15.77 -7.46 -3.59
C ILE A 34 16.93 -7.18 -2.59
N GLY A 35 17.90 -8.09 -2.50
CA GLY A 35 19.09 -7.89 -1.69
C GLY A 35 18.88 -8.09 -0.19
N VAL A 36 18.04 -9.03 0.20
CA VAL A 36 17.78 -9.37 1.61
C VAL A 36 17.97 -10.86 1.87
N ASP A 37 17.97 -11.27 3.13
CA ASP A 37 18.06 -12.67 3.51
C ASP A 37 16.72 -13.40 3.27
N GLU A 38 16.81 -14.67 2.92
CA GLU A 38 15.63 -15.54 2.77
C GLU A 38 14.76 -15.55 4.04
N SER A 39 15.39 -15.56 5.21
CA SER A 39 14.68 -15.52 6.50
C SER A 39 13.83 -14.25 6.66
N TYR A 40 14.25 -13.14 6.08
CA TYR A 40 13.49 -11.90 6.08
C TYR A 40 12.19 -12.06 5.29
N ILE A 41 12.27 -12.66 4.10
CA ILE A 41 11.07 -12.95 3.29
C ILE A 41 10.15 -13.90 4.04
N SER A 42 10.70 -14.97 4.63
CA SER A 42 9.92 -15.93 5.42
C SER A 42 9.18 -15.25 6.57
N LYS A 43 9.84 -14.35 7.29
CA LYS A 43 9.21 -13.61 8.41
C LYS A 43 8.09 -12.70 7.94
N ILE A 44 8.25 -12.03 6.79
CA ILE A 44 7.17 -11.21 6.22
C ILE A 44 5.97 -12.09 5.87
N GLU A 45 6.19 -13.19 5.16
CA GLU A 45 5.13 -14.08 4.69
C GLU A 45 4.35 -14.74 5.83
N THR A 46 4.98 -14.96 6.97
CA THR A 46 4.36 -15.55 8.16
C THR A 46 3.83 -14.52 9.16
N GLY A 47 4.00 -13.23 8.87
CA GLY A 47 3.58 -12.15 9.77
C GLY A 47 4.42 -12.04 11.05
N ARG A 48 5.62 -12.62 11.07
CA ARG A 48 6.50 -12.67 12.25
C ARG A 48 7.54 -11.55 12.31
N LEU A 49 7.60 -10.69 11.28
CA LEU A 49 8.52 -9.58 11.30
C LEU A 49 8.07 -8.57 12.37
N PRO A 50 8.96 -8.17 13.33
CA PRO A 50 8.58 -7.30 14.43
C PRO A 50 8.38 -5.84 14.04
N TYR A 51 8.59 -5.50 12.77
CA TYR A 51 8.42 -4.15 12.23
C TYR A 51 7.87 -4.25 10.81
N THR A 52 7.31 -3.15 10.30
CA THR A 52 6.84 -3.09 8.91
C THR A 52 8.02 -2.85 7.98
N PRO A 53 8.11 -3.57 6.84
CA PRO A 53 9.15 -3.29 5.85
C PRO A 53 9.13 -1.82 5.42
N SER A 54 10.30 -1.26 5.09
CA SER A 54 10.40 0.11 4.60
C SER A 54 9.69 0.28 3.26
N GLU A 55 9.30 1.52 2.94
CA GLU A 55 8.71 1.85 1.64
C GLU A 55 9.62 1.40 0.49
N GLU A 56 10.93 1.64 0.61
CA GLU A 56 11.91 1.23 -0.40
C GLU A 56 11.90 -0.28 -0.63
N THR A 57 11.91 -1.07 0.45
CA THR A 57 11.86 -2.54 0.36
C THR A 57 10.57 -3.02 -0.31
N ILE A 58 9.44 -2.43 0.06
CA ILE A 58 8.14 -2.77 -0.52
C ILE A 58 8.11 -2.43 -2.02
N ARG A 59 8.68 -1.31 -2.42
CA ARG A 59 8.78 -0.94 -3.84
C ARG A 59 9.65 -1.91 -4.64
N LEU A 60 10.76 -2.38 -4.06
CA LEU A 60 11.61 -3.39 -4.69
C LEU A 60 10.87 -4.72 -4.85
N MET A 61 10.12 -5.14 -3.84
CA MET A 61 9.26 -6.34 -3.93
C MET A 61 8.23 -6.20 -5.04
N ALA A 62 7.52 -5.09 -5.09
CA ALA A 62 6.51 -4.82 -6.10
C ALA A 62 7.10 -4.85 -7.52
N LYS A 63 8.26 -4.24 -7.70
CA LYS A 63 8.99 -4.25 -8.98
C LYS A 63 9.36 -5.66 -9.41
N THR A 64 9.92 -6.44 -8.50
CA THR A 64 10.32 -7.84 -8.78
C THR A 64 9.12 -8.70 -9.11
N LEU A 65 8.00 -8.49 -8.42
CA LEU A 65 6.75 -9.24 -8.62
C LEU A 65 5.89 -8.68 -9.76
N GLU A 66 6.30 -7.55 -10.36
CA GLU A 66 5.60 -6.88 -11.46
C GLU A 66 4.17 -6.49 -11.10
N VAL A 67 3.99 -5.94 -9.91
CA VAL A 67 2.72 -5.43 -9.43
C VAL A 67 2.85 -3.96 -9.02
N ASP A 68 1.71 -3.27 -8.90
CA ASP A 68 1.68 -1.89 -8.42
C ASP A 68 2.08 -1.87 -6.93
N SER A 69 3.04 -1.01 -6.61
CA SER A 69 3.52 -0.85 -5.24
C SER A 69 2.44 -0.31 -4.29
N LEU A 70 1.44 0.41 -4.80
CA LEU A 70 0.37 1.00 -3.98
C LEU A 70 -0.39 -0.06 -3.19
N GLU A 71 -0.69 -1.21 -3.79
CA GLU A 71 -1.37 -2.30 -3.11
C GLU A 71 -0.57 -2.79 -1.89
N LEU A 72 0.72 -3.07 -2.10
CA LEU A 72 1.59 -3.56 -1.02
C LEU A 72 1.83 -2.49 0.04
N LEU A 73 2.01 -1.23 -0.37
CA LEU A 73 2.17 -0.11 0.55
C LEU A 73 0.94 0.09 1.42
N THR A 74 -0.25 0.00 0.83
CA THR A 74 -1.51 0.12 1.57
C THR A 74 -1.66 -0.98 2.61
N LEU A 75 -1.32 -2.23 2.26
CA LEU A 75 -1.34 -3.35 3.21
C LEU A 75 -0.33 -3.16 4.34
N ALA A 76 0.79 -2.51 4.07
CA ALA A 76 1.81 -2.18 5.05
C ALA A 76 1.50 -0.89 5.84
N GLU A 77 0.34 -0.27 5.58
CA GLU A 77 -0.07 1.00 6.17
C GLU A 77 0.93 2.13 5.92
N LYS A 78 1.61 2.09 4.76
CA LYS A 78 2.54 3.13 4.33
C LYS A 78 1.86 4.07 3.33
N VAL A 79 2.07 5.36 3.52
CA VAL A 79 1.60 6.38 2.57
C VAL A 79 2.72 6.64 1.55
N PRO A 80 2.48 6.43 0.24
CA PRO A 80 3.49 6.72 -0.78
C PRO A 80 4.00 8.16 -0.71
N ASN A 81 5.29 8.37 -1.01
CA ASN A 81 5.92 9.68 -0.98
C ASN A 81 5.18 10.71 -1.85
N GLU A 82 4.67 10.29 -3.00
CA GLU A 82 3.89 11.15 -3.91
C GLU A 82 2.63 11.71 -3.22
N LEU A 83 1.98 10.92 -2.38
CA LEU A 83 0.81 11.35 -1.63
C LEU A 83 1.18 12.20 -0.43
N GLN A 84 2.30 11.91 0.22
CA GLN A 84 2.79 12.72 1.34
C GLN A 84 3.05 14.17 0.92
N SER A 85 3.64 14.37 -0.25
CA SER A 85 3.91 15.70 -0.77
C SER A 85 2.62 16.48 -1.10
N LEU A 86 1.60 15.78 -1.57
CA LEU A 86 0.28 16.38 -1.83
C LEU A 86 -0.41 16.80 -0.53
N ALA A 87 -0.26 16.02 0.53
CA ALA A 87 -0.85 16.29 1.83
C ALA A 87 -0.31 17.59 2.47
N GLY A 88 0.86 18.07 2.04
CA GLY A 88 1.46 19.30 2.54
C GLY A 88 0.83 20.58 2.02
N SER A 89 -0.04 20.52 1.01
CA SER A 89 -0.69 21.72 0.48
C SER A 89 -1.76 22.26 1.44
N PRO A 90 -1.89 23.61 1.56
CA PRO A 90 -2.92 24.20 2.43
C PRO A 90 -4.34 23.75 2.07
N SER A 91 -4.65 23.58 0.79
CA SER A 91 -5.96 23.11 0.32
C SER A 91 -6.25 21.67 0.71
N ALA A 92 -5.23 20.80 0.67
CA ALA A 92 -5.37 19.41 1.09
C ALA A 92 -5.51 19.29 2.61
N ARG A 93 -4.93 20.21 3.36
CA ARG A 93 -4.99 20.23 4.83
C ARG A 93 -6.42 20.22 5.36
N GLU A 94 -7.27 21.08 4.84
CA GLU A 94 -8.68 21.15 5.24
C GLU A 94 -9.39 19.82 5.01
N PHE A 95 -9.14 19.20 3.85
CA PHE A 95 -9.68 17.88 3.52
C PHE A 95 -9.26 16.82 4.56
N PHE A 96 -7.97 16.76 4.90
CA PHE A 96 -7.47 15.78 5.87
C PHE A 96 -7.97 16.04 7.28
N GLU A 97 -8.18 17.29 7.67
CA GLU A 97 -8.79 17.65 8.95
C GLU A 97 -10.21 17.11 9.05
N LEU A 98 -11.02 17.25 7.99
CA LEU A 98 -12.37 16.70 7.93
C LEU A 98 -12.37 15.17 8.00
N VAL A 99 -11.47 14.52 7.27
CA VAL A 99 -11.33 13.06 7.30
C VAL A 99 -11.01 12.57 8.71
N ARG A 100 -10.10 13.24 9.40
CA ARG A 100 -9.71 12.88 10.76
C ARG A 100 -10.87 13.03 11.76
N GLU A 101 -11.66 14.08 11.63
CA GLU A 101 -12.76 14.38 12.56
C GLU A 101 -13.93 13.40 12.44
N ARG A 102 -14.15 12.83 11.26
CA ARG A 102 -15.38 12.11 10.92
C ARG A 102 -15.28 10.59 10.89
N SER A 103 -14.12 10.00 11.06
CA SER A 103 -13.95 8.53 11.05
C SER A 103 -14.68 7.85 9.88
N LEU A 104 -14.20 8.07 8.67
CA LEU A 104 -14.84 7.59 7.44
C LEU A 104 -14.93 6.06 7.41
N GLN A 105 -16.08 5.57 6.97
CA GLN A 105 -16.33 4.15 6.74
C GLN A 105 -15.99 3.77 5.29
N SER A 106 -15.99 2.46 4.99
CA SER A 106 -15.65 1.97 3.64
C SER A 106 -16.50 2.59 2.54
N ASN A 107 -17.81 2.70 2.78
CA ASN A 107 -18.73 3.31 1.81
C ASN A 107 -18.46 4.80 1.59
N ASP A 108 -18.01 5.52 2.62
CA ASP A 108 -17.65 6.94 2.48
C ASP A 108 -16.47 7.10 1.52
N TRP A 109 -15.47 6.21 1.63
CA TRP A 109 -14.32 6.21 0.74
C TRP A 109 -14.71 5.87 -0.70
N GLU A 110 -15.64 4.93 -0.88
CA GLU A 110 -16.16 4.59 -2.20
C GLU A 110 -16.89 5.79 -2.84
N ASP A 111 -17.74 6.47 -2.08
CA ASP A 111 -18.46 7.65 -2.53
C ASP A 111 -17.50 8.78 -2.91
N LEU A 112 -16.51 9.05 -2.07
CA LEU A 112 -15.48 10.06 -2.35
C LEU A 112 -14.68 9.74 -3.61
N THR A 113 -14.36 8.48 -3.80
CA THR A 113 -13.65 8.02 -5.00
C THR A 113 -14.49 8.25 -6.26
N GLN A 114 -15.78 7.96 -6.21
CA GLN A 114 -16.68 8.18 -7.33
C GLN A 114 -16.86 9.68 -7.63
N LEU A 115 -17.01 10.49 -6.60
CA LEU A 115 -17.06 11.95 -6.74
C LEU A 115 -15.81 12.50 -7.44
N LEU A 116 -14.65 12.03 -7.03
CA LEU A 116 -13.38 12.44 -7.62
C LEU A 116 -13.27 12.01 -9.08
N ARG A 117 -13.61 10.76 -9.39
CA ARG A 117 -13.61 10.25 -10.78
C ARG A 117 -14.51 11.09 -11.67
N HIS A 118 -15.71 11.41 -11.20
CA HIS A 118 -16.67 12.20 -11.95
C HIS A 118 -16.13 13.61 -12.22
N ARG A 119 -15.54 14.24 -11.21
CA ARG A 119 -14.95 15.57 -11.35
C ARG A 119 -13.76 15.58 -12.31
N LEU A 120 -12.89 14.58 -12.24
CA LEU A 120 -11.73 14.45 -13.14
C LEU A 120 -12.18 14.22 -14.58
N ALA A 121 -13.20 13.41 -14.81
CA ALA A 121 -13.76 13.17 -16.13
C ALA A 121 -14.30 14.47 -16.76
N ARG A 122 -14.97 15.30 -15.96
CA ARG A 122 -15.47 16.61 -16.42
C ARG A 122 -14.33 17.57 -16.80
N ARG A 123 -13.24 17.56 -16.05
CA ARG A 123 -12.04 18.37 -16.38
C ARG A 123 -11.42 17.96 -17.71
N THR A 124 -11.32 16.66 -17.96
CA THR A 124 -10.75 16.14 -19.20
C THR A 124 -11.59 16.54 -20.41
N LYS A 125 -12.93 16.54 -20.30
CA LYS A 125 -13.85 16.99 -21.35
C LYS A 125 -13.81 18.50 -21.60
N GLY A 126 -13.46 19.30 -20.59
CA GLY A 126 -13.37 20.75 -20.70
C GLY A 126 -12.04 21.28 -21.26
N ARG A 127 -11.06 20.40 -21.41
CA ARG A 127 -9.75 20.75 -22.02
C ARG A 127 -9.74 20.33 -23.49
N ARG A 128 -9.98 21.28 -24.33
CA ARG A 128 -9.67 21.16 -25.77
C ARG A 128 -8.40 21.95 -26.06
#